data_7812d57fe9d11922119de1a7dcc8ce96
#
_entry.id   7812d57fe9d11922119de1a7dcc8ce96
#
_cell.length_a   1.000
_cell.length_b   1.000
_cell.length_c   1.000
_cell.angle_alpha   90.00
_cell.angle_beta   90.00
_cell.angle_gamma   90.00
#
_symmetry.space_group_name_H-M   'P 1'
#
loop_
_entity.id
_entity.type
_entity.pdbx_description
1 polymer ?
#
loop_
_entity_poly.entity_id
_entity_poly.type
_entity_poly.pdbx_seq_one_letter_code
_entity_poly.pdbx_strand_id
1 'polypeptide(L)'
;MPTVVTAAVVRWAVIPFVYRDWLDPFVLEHWAFGRIGRSIAQGHGFGNPLANTGLSALLPPVYPYILAGIFKVFGVYTVTSIVAALALNSVLSALTCIPIFLVARKSFGDRAGNWAGWGWAFFPYGVYYGADWAWSTCLVALLLCWLFLFAIELEESNNLVHWLAFGLLGGVTALTEPVILSVVPLLGLWTCFQRWRKRRSSLAPGAVAAVAAVAVIAPWIVRDYVLFHKFIPIRSGYGLELYIGNNGYSTSWVNRGLHPNHNAAEQAEYERDGEIAYMEHKRQQATAYIHAHSRWYACMTLRRAIYTWTGYWSLSREYLKEEPLDPPNIFVQTTTSLLALIGLWRAFRIDWPLAVRFAIVLVCFPAAYYFSHPETYYLRPVDPIFVVLAAYACSAWRDGARFATKAGCPSPETAVSI
;
A
#
# COMPACT_ATOMS: atom_id res chain seq x y z
N MET A 1 -2.86 -2.43 23.66
CA MET A 1 -2.13 -3.70 23.86
C MET A 1 -2.96 -4.95 23.46
N PRO A 2 -4.19 -5.22 23.94
CA PRO A 2 -4.91 -6.45 23.60
C PRO A 2 -5.18 -6.61 22.09
N THR A 3 -5.53 -5.54 21.38
CA THR A 3 -5.76 -5.55 19.92
C THR A 3 -4.55 -6.04 19.12
N VAL A 4 -3.33 -5.60 19.46
CA VAL A 4 -2.10 -6.02 18.78
C VAL A 4 -1.82 -7.50 19.01
N VAL A 5 -1.95 -7.97 20.26
CA VAL A 5 -1.76 -9.39 20.58
C VAL A 5 -2.79 -10.25 19.85
N THR A 6 -4.06 -9.88 19.91
CA THR A 6 -5.12 -10.59 19.17
C THR A 6 -4.85 -10.60 17.67
N ALA A 7 -4.46 -9.45 17.10
CA ALA A 7 -4.11 -9.35 15.68
C ALA A 7 -2.95 -10.28 15.29
N ALA A 8 -1.90 -10.36 16.12
CA ALA A 8 -0.77 -11.25 15.88
C ALA A 8 -1.19 -12.73 15.97
N VAL A 9 -1.95 -13.10 17.01
CA VAL A 9 -2.43 -14.47 17.19
C VAL A 9 -3.32 -14.91 16.03
N VAL A 10 -4.26 -14.06 15.59
CA VAL A 10 -5.15 -14.38 14.46
C VAL A 10 -4.34 -14.62 13.19
N ARG A 11 -3.35 -13.78 12.88
CA ARG A 11 -2.50 -13.93 11.69
C ARG A 11 -1.62 -15.17 11.76
N TRP A 12 -0.99 -15.42 12.89
CA TRP A 12 -0.18 -16.63 13.07
C TRP A 12 -1.01 -17.91 13.01
N ALA A 13 -2.23 -17.89 13.54
CA ALA A 13 -3.14 -19.03 13.44
C ALA A 13 -3.57 -19.33 12.00
N VAL A 14 -3.55 -18.34 11.11
CA VAL A 14 -3.91 -18.49 9.69
C VAL A 14 -2.74 -19.02 8.85
N ILE A 15 -1.47 -18.75 9.21
CA ILE A 15 -0.29 -19.20 8.46
C ILE A 15 -0.35 -20.69 8.07
N PRO A 16 -0.63 -21.65 8.98
CA PRO A 16 -0.66 -23.08 8.62
C PRO A 16 -1.74 -23.45 7.58
N PHE A 17 -2.80 -22.63 7.43
CA PHE A 17 -3.91 -22.93 6.52
C PHE A 17 -3.67 -22.37 5.12
N VAL A 18 -3.03 -21.21 5.01
CA VAL A 18 -2.66 -20.56 3.72
C VAL A 18 -1.33 -21.09 3.18
N TYR A 19 -0.49 -21.62 4.07
CA TYR A 19 0.86 -22.07 3.78
C TYR A 19 0.95 -23.33 2.89
N ARG A 20 -0.15 -24.02 2.61
CA ARG A 20 -0.14 -25.29 1.85
C ARG A 20 0.52 -25.19 0.48
N ASP A 21 0.33 -24.07 -0.21
CA ASP A 21 0.89 -23.84 -1.54
C ASP A 21 2.32 -23.27 -1.50
N TRP A 22 2.75 -22.75 -0.34
CA TRP A 22 4.07 -22.16 -0.09
C TRP A 22 5.10 -23.14 0.44
N LEU A 23 4.72 -24.38 0.73
CA LEU A 23 5.66 -25.48 1.03
C LEU A 23 6.53 -25.83 -0.18
N ASP A 24 6.17 -25.34 -1.36
CA ASP A 24 7.00 -25.41 -2.54
C ASP A 24 8.05 -24.30 -2.49
N PRO A 25 9.36 -24.62 -2.31
CA PRO A 25 10.45 -23.64 -2.38
C PRO A 25 10.44 -22.82 -3.68
N PHE A 26 9.84 -23.35 -4.75
CA PHE A 26 9.66 -22.69 -6.03
C PHE A 26 8.88 -21.38 -5.94
N VAL A 27 8.00 -21.19 -4.99
CA VAL A 27 7.17 -19.97 -4.94
C VAL A 27 8.04 -18.73 -4.68
N LEU A 28 8.94 -18.76 -3.69
CA LEU A 28 9.86 -17.63 -3.46
C LEU A 28 10.92 -17.49 -4.58
N GLU A 29 11.26 -18.58 -5.26
CA GLU A 29 12.19 -18.57 -6.40
C GLU A 29 11.58 -17.88 -7.63
N HIS A 30 10.26 -17.92 -7.81
CA HIS A 30 9.58 -17.22 -8.90
C HIS A 30 9.37 -15.72 -8.64
N TRP A 31 9.53 -15.27 -7.41
CA TRP A 31 9.27 -13.89 -7.02
C TRP A 31 10.53 -13.04 -7.06
N ALA A 32 10.47 -11.92 -7.76
CA ALA A 32 11.59 -11.01 -7.91
C ALA A 32 12.19 -10.56 -6.56
N PHE A 33 11.38 -10.35 -5.52
CA PHE A 33 11.87 -10.04 -4.17
C PHE A 33 12.71 -11.19 -3.58
N GLY A 34 12.24 -12.43 -3.68
CA GLY A 34 12.97 -13.61 -3.21
C GLY A 34 14.27 -13.83 -3.98
N ARG A 35 14.26 -13.68 -5.31
CA ARG A 35 15.44 -13.82 -6.16
C ARG A 35 16.52 -12.79 -5.84
N ILE A 36 16.14 -11.51 -5.67
CA ILE A 36 17.08 -10.47 -5.25
C ILE A 36 17.58 -10.74 -3.83
N GLY A 37 16.70 -11.13 -2.90
CA GLY A 37 17.08 -11.50 -1.53
C GLY A 37 18.11 -12.65 -1.51
N ARG A 38 17.93 -13.69 -2.35
CA ARG A 38 18.90 -14.76 -2.54
C ARG A 38 20.23 -14.23 -3.08
N SER A 39 20.20 -13.42 -4.13
CA SER A 39 21.40 -12.84 -4.76
C SER A 39 22.23 -12.06 -3.74
N ILE A 40 21.60 -11.24 -2.91
CA ILE A 40 22.25 -10.49 -1.82
C ILE A 40 22.82 -11.47 -0.76
N ALA A 41 22.03 -12.45 -0.33
CA ALA A 41 22.43 -13.40 0.71
C ALA A 41 23.66 -14.23 0.28
N GLN A 42 23.77 -14.54 -1.00
CA GLN A 42 24.90 -15.25 -1.61
C GLN A 42 26.11 -14.37 -1.96
N GLY A 43 26.02 -13.05 -1.73
CA GLY A 43 27.13 -12.11 -1.99
C GLY A 43 27.23 -11.60 -3.43
N HIS A 44 26.25 -11.91 -4.29
CA HIS A 44 26.21 -11.43 -5.68
C HIS A 44 25.64 -10.01 -5.82
N GLY A 45 25.24 -9.38 -4.72
CA GLY A 45 24.66 -8.04 -4.69
C GLY A 45 23.17 -7.99 -5.06
N PHE A 46 22.65 -6.76 -5.23
CA PHE A 46 21.25 -6.50 -5.57
C PHE A 46 21.00 -6.76 -7.06
N GLY A 47 20.56 -7.98 -7.41
CA GLY A 47 20.44 -8.38 -8.82
C GLY A 47 19.60 -9.63 -9.05
N ASN A 48 19.55 -10.06 -10.31
CA ASN A 48 18.89 -11.28 -10.79
C ASN A 48 17.40 -11.40 -10.45
N PRO A 49 16.57 -10.37 -10.68
CA PRO A 49 15.16 -10.38 -10.28
C PRO A 49 14.30 -11.35 -11.10
N LEU A 50 14.48 -11.39 -12.40
CA LEU A 50 13.66 -12.19 -13.35
C LEU A 50 14.48 -13.29 -14.02
N ALA A 51 15.78 -13.04 -14.23
CA ALA A 51 16.74 -13.95 -14.84
C ALA A 51 18.15 -13.66 -14.28
N ASN A 52 19.16 -14.41 -14.70
CA ASN A 52 20.55 -14.21 -14.28
C ASN A 52 21.22 -13.09 -15.10
N THR A 53 20.66 -11.88 -15.03
CA THR A 53 21.13 -10.71 -15.80
C THR A 53 22.07 -9.78 -15.02
N GLY A 54 22.49 -10.18 -13.81
CA GLY A 54 23.40 -9.40 -12.97
C GLY A 54 22.67 -8.35 -12.12
N LEU A 55 23.34 -7.21 -11.86
CA LEU A 55 22.82 -6.15 -11.01
C LEU A 55 21.55 -5.54 -11.59
N SER A 56 20.62 -5.12 -10.72
CA SER A 56 19.28 -4.71 -11.07
C SER A 56 18.85 -3.42 -10.35
N ALA A 57 17.89 -2.71 -10.94
CA ALA A 57 17.12 -1.64 -10.35
C ALA A 57 15.61 -1.93 -10.41
N LEU A 58 15.20 -3.19 -10.65
CA LEU A 58 13.80 -3.54 -10.89
C LEU A 58 12.89 -3.23 -9.70
N LEU A 59 13.34 -3.52 -8.49
CA LEU A 59 12.56 -3.36 -7.26
C LEU A 59 13.19 -2.34 -6.30
N PRO A 60 12.39 -1.75 -5.39
CA PRO A 60 12.92 -0.93 -4.32
C PRO A 60 13.68 -1.78 -3.28
N PRO A 61 14.73 -1.22 -2.61
CA PRO A 61 15.72 -2.03 -1.91
C PRO A 61 15.29 -2.60 -0.56
N VAL A 62 14.43 -1.92 0.21
CA VAL A 62 14.27 -2.23 1.63
C VAL A 62 13.82 -3.66 1.87
N TYR A 63 12.78 -4.12 1.19
CA TYR A 63 12.24 -5.46 1.44
C TYR A 63 13.14 -6.60 0.96
N PRO A 64 13.83 -6.52 -0.21
CA PRO A 64 14.84 -7.52 -0.60
C PRO A 64 16.00 -7.64 0.41
N TYR A 65 16.46 -6.54 1.01
CA TYR A 65 17.49 -6.62 2.07
C TYR A 65 16.96 -7.28 3.34
N ILE A 66 15.70 -7.08 3.71
CA ILE A 66 15.06 -7.80 4.83
C ILE A 66 15.04 -9.31 4.54
N LEU A 67 14.58 -9.71 3.35
CA LEU A 67 14.60 -11.12 2.95
C LEU A 67 16.01 -11.71 2.91
N ALA A 68 16.99 -10.96 2.43
CA ALA A 68 18.39 -11.39 2.44
C ALA A 68 18.90 -11.65 3.88
N GLY A 69 18.52 -10.80 4.83
CA GLY A 69 18.82 -11.02 6.25
C GLY A 69 18.20 -12.31 6.78
N ILE A 70 16.91 -12.57 6.47
CA ILE A 70 16.22 -13.80 6.82
C ILE A 70 16.92 -15.02 6.19
N PHE A 71 17.26 -14.95 4.90
CA PHE A 71 17.96 -16.05 4.20
C PHE A 71 19.34 -16.33 4.74
N LYS A 72 20.08 -15.32 5.19
CA LYS A 72 21.39 -15.51 5.85
C LYS A 72 21.26 -16.25 7.19
N VAL A 73 20.21 -16.03 7.94
CA VAL A 73 20.00 -16.63 9.27
C VAL A 73 19.38 -18.03 9.16
N PHE A 74 18.37 -18.19 8.30
CA PHE A 74 17.54 -19.40 8.27
C PHE A 74 17.77 -20.28 7.02
N GLY A 75 18.65 -19.86 6.11
CA GLY A 75 18.92 -20.54 4.82
C GLY A 75 18.02 -20.02 3.68
N VAL A 76 18.56 -20.10 2.45
CA VAL A 76 17.86 -19.65 1.24
C VAL A 76 16.75 -20.64 0.89
N TYR A 77 15.52 -20.14 0.76
CA TYR A 77 14.31 -20.89 0.38
C TYR A 77 14.04 -22.11 1.28
N THR A 78 14.46 -22.06 2.51
CA THR A 78 14.08 -23.10 3.49
C THR A 78 12.67 -22.82 4.03
N VAL A 79 11.98 -23.87 4.49
CA VAL A 79 10.69 -23.74 5.19
C VAL A 79 10.79 -22.73 6.34
N THR A 80 11.89 -22.78 7.09
CA THR A 80 12.14 -21.87 8.22
C THR A 80 12.25 -20.40 7.76
N SER A 81 12.92 -20.13 6.64
CA SER A 81 13.03 -18.75 6.12
C SER A 81 11.70 -18.22 5.61
N ILE A 82 10.87 -19.08 4.99
CA ILE A 82 9.52 -18.70 4.55
C ILE A 82 8.65 -18.37 5.75
N VAL A 83 8.59 -19.27 6.74
CA VAL A 83 7.82 -19.04 7.97
C VAL A 83 8.31 -17.78 8.71
N ALA A 84 9.61 -17.53 8.75
CA ALA A 84 10.17 -16.33 9.36
C ALA A 84 9.72 -15.04 8.61
N ALA A 85 9.68 -15.06 7.27
CA ALA A 85 9.21 -13.92 6.47
C ALA A 85 7.70 -13.67 6.70
N LEU A 86 6.87 -14.72 6.71
CA LEU A 86 5.44 -14.61 6.98
C LEU A 86 5.16 -14.18 8.43
N ALA A 87 5.92 -14.70 9.39
CA ALA A 87 5.81 -14.29 10.79
C ALA A 87 6.17 -12.81 10.97
N LEU A 88 7.21 -12.33 10.29
CA LEU A 88 7.58 -10.92 10.29
C LEU A 88 6.43 -10.06 9.74
N ASN A 89 5.87 -10.41 8.57
CA ASN A 89 4.75 -9.68 7.98
C ASN A 89 3.51 -9.69 8.88
N SER A 90 3.23 -10.81 9.52
CA SER A 90 2.16 -10.92 10.53
C SER A 90 2.36 -9.95 11.70
N VAL A 91 3.60 -9.84 12.20
CA VAL A 91 3.95 -8.88 13.26
C VAL A 91 3.79 -7.44 12.78
N LEU A 92 4.31 -7.10 11.59
CA LEU A 92 4.19 -5.75 11.01
C LEU A 92 2.72 -5.36 10.83
N SER A 93 1.90 -6.29 10.30
CA SER A 93 0.46 -6.08 10.15
C SER A 93 -0.25 -5.93 11.51
N ALA A 94 0.13 -6.69 12.52
CA ALA A 94 -0.43 -6.56 13.88
C ALA A 94 -0.02 -5.23 14.53
N LEU A 95 1.23 -4.81 14.39
CA LEU A 95 1.72 -3.53 14.89
C LEU A 95 1.01 -2.34 14.27
N THR A 96 0.47 -2.48 13.06
CA THR A 96 -0.34 -1.43 12.40
C THR A 96 -1.59 -1.05 13.20
N CYS A 97 -2.10 -1.93 14.08
CA CYS A 97 -3.18 -1.60 15.02
C CYS A 97 -2.87 -0.36 15.86
N ILE A 98 -1.58 -0.10 16.18
CA ILE A 98 -1.18 1.02 17.04
C ILE A 98 -1.40 2.37 16.33
N PRO A 99 -0.75 2.65 15.19
CA PRO A 99 -0.94 3.94 14.53
C PRO A 99 -2.38 4.12 14.02
N ILE A 100 -3.09 3.08 13.60
CA ILE A 100 -4.50 3.15 13.21
C ILE A 100 -5.37 3.63 14.38
N PHE A 101 -5.22 3.01 15.55
CA PHE A 101 -5.92 3.43 16.76
C PHE A 101 -5.64 4.90 17.08
N LEU A 102 -4.36 5.31 17.03
CA LEU A 102 -3.95 6.69 17.34
C LEU A 102 -4.49 7.70 16.32
N VAL A 103 -4.41 7.36 15.01
CA VAL A 103 -4.96 8.19 13.93
C VAL A 103 -6.47 8.36 14.11
N ALA A 104 -7.21 7.27 14.28
CA ALA A 104 -8.66 7.32 14.42
C ALA A 104 -9.08 8.05 15.71
N ARG A 105 -8.39 7.79 16.83
CA ARG A 105 -8.63 8.46 18.11
C ARG A 105 -8.41 9.95 18.02
N LYS A 106 -7.30 10.37 17.45
CA LYS A 106 -6.92 11.78 17.31
C LYS A 106 -7.83 12.53 16.34
N SER A 107 -8.31 11.85 15.30
CA SER A 107 -9.17 12.43 14.27
C SER A 107 -10.65 12.44 14.66
N PHE A 108 -11.14 11.41 15.34
CA PHE A 108 -12.58 11.14 15.51
C PHE A 108 -12.98 10.68 16.92
N GLY A 109 -12.05 10.67 17.87
CA GLY A 109 -12.28 10.32 19.28
C GLY A 109 -12.06 8.84 19.62
N ASP A 110 -12.08 8.53 20.92
CA ASP A 110 -11.70 7.22 21.48
C ASP A 110 -12.53 6.06 20.93
N ARG A 111 -13.81 6.29 20.67
CA ARG A 111 -14.69 5.26 20.14
C ARG A 111 -14.28 4.84 18.72
N ALA A 112 -14.01 5.81 17.84
CA ALA A 112 -13.51 5.55 16.49
C ALA A 112 -12.14 4.84 16.54
N GLY A 113 -11.26 5.25 17.47
CA GLY A 113 -9.98 4.58 17.71
C GLY A 113 -10.12 3.10 18.04
N ASN A 114 -10.99 2.77 19.01
CA ASN A 114 -11.25 1.39 19.39
C ASN A 114 -11.84 0.56 18.23
N TRP A 115 -12.81 1.11 17.51
CA TRP A 115 -13.40 0.44 16.33
C TRP A 115 -12.35 0.23 15.22
N ALA A 116 -11.48 1.20 14.98
CA ALA A 116 -10.43 1.07 13.97
C ALA A 116 -9.39 0.01 14.35
N GLY A 117 -8.92 0.00 15.61
CA GLY A 117 -7.96 -0.98 16.10
C GLY A 117 -8.49 -2.41 16.02
N TRP A 118 -9.71 -2.66 16.51
CA TRP A 118 -10.35 -3.97 16.42
C TRP A 118 -10.75 -4.32 14.98
N GLY A 119 -11.24 -3.35 14.22
CA GLY A 119 -11.53 -3.51 12.80
C GLY A 119 -10.33 -4.02 12.02
N TRP A 120 -9.15 -3.45 12.24
CA TRP A 120 -7.92 -3.93 11.59
C TRP A 120 -7.45 -5.29 12.10
N ALA A 121 -7.62 -5.57 13.40
CA ALA A 121 -7.24 -6.87 13.96
C ALA A 121 -7.91 -8.04 13.22
N PHE A 122 -9.17 -7.85 12.79
CA PHE A 122 -9.96 -8.85 12.07
C PHE A 122 -10.19 -8.52 10.59
N PHE A 123 -9.58 -7.46 10.05
CA PHE A 123 -9.78 -7.10 8.66
C PHE A 123 -9.26 -8.18 7.72
N PRO A 124 -10.11 -8.74 6.82
CA PRO A 124 -9.76 -9.93 6.05
C PRO A 124 -8.44 -9.79 5.28
N TYR A 125 -8.24 -8.69 4.57
CA TYR A 125 -6.99 -8.47 3.85
C TYR A 125 -5.79 -8.27 4.78
N GLY A 126 -5.96 -7.58 5.91
CA GLY A 126 -4.91 -7.42 6.91
C GLY A 126 -4.47 -8.75 7.52
N VAL A 127 -5.39 -9.73 7.63
CA VAL A 127 -5.12 -11.09 8.07
C VAL A 127 -4.46 -11.90 6.95
N TYR A 128 -5.09 -11.96 5.78
CA TYR A 128 -4.62 -12.74 4.64
C TYR A 128 -3.22 -12.32 4.19
N TYR A 129 -3.02 -11.06 3.79
CA TYR A 129 -1.71 -10.58 3.33
C TYR A 129 -0.65 -10.49 4.43
N GLY A 130 -1.05 -10.49 5.69
CA GLY A 130 -0.14 -10.62 6.82
C GLY A 130 0.37 -12.04 7.06
N ALA A 131 -0.39 -13.06 6.63
CA ALA A 131 -0.10 -14.47 6.89
C ALA A 131 0.40 -15.23 5.67
N ASP A 132 0.00 -14.80 4.45
CA ASP A 132 0.20 -15.55 3.21
C ASP A 132 1.26 -14.93 2.28
N TRP A 133 1.63 -13.67 2.45
CA TRP A 133 2.35 -12.93 1.43
C TRP A 133 3.68 -12.36 1.91
N ALA A 134 4.81 -12.96 1.48
CA ALA A 134 6.16 -12.45 1.78
C ALA A 134 6.54 -11.25 0.88
N TRP A 135 5.85 -10.11 1.10
CA TRP A 135 5.96 -8.88 0.31
C TRP A 135 6.03 -7.64 1.18
N SER A 136 6.40 -6.49 0.61
CA SER A 136 6.53 -5.20 1.32
C SER A 136 5.22 -4.62 1.88
N THR A 137 4.06 -5.14 1.48
CA THR A 137 2.73 -4.59 1.75
C THR A 137 2.48 -4.25 3.22
N CYS A 138 2.77 -5.19 4.13
CA CYS A 138 2.55 -4.98 5.57
C CYS A 138 3.48 -3.92 6.16
N LEU A 139 4.72 -3.87 5.69
CA LEU A 139 5.69 -2.85 6.09
C LEU A 139 5.24 -1.46 5.61
N VAL A 140 4.82 -1.34 4.35
CA VAL A 140 4.34 -0.06 3.79
C VAL A 140 3.09 0.42 4.50
N ALA A 141 2.13 -0.48 4.80
CA ALA A 141 0.94 -0.16 5.56
C ALA A 141 1.25 0.41 6.95
N LEU A 142 2.19 -0.21 7.68
CA LEU A 142 2.65 0.27 8.98
C LEU A 142 3.32 1.64 8.87
N LEU A 143 4.26 1.80 7.94
CA LEU A 143 5.00 3.04 7.73
C LEU A 143 4.10 4.20 7.29
N LEU A 144 3.15 3.94 6.37
CA LEU A 144 2.18 4.93 5.92
C LEU A 144 1.28 5.42 7.07
N CYS A 145 0.82 4.51 7.94
CA CYS A 145 0.01 4.90 9.09
C CYS A 145 0.78 5.77 10.08
N TRP A 146 2.06 5.51 10.31
CA TRP A 146 2.91 6.39 11.11
C TRP A 146 3.16 7.74 10.43
N LEU A 147 3.42 7.75 9.13
CA LEU A 147 3.56 9.00 8.35
C LEU A 147 2.27 9.83 8.40
N PHE A 148 1.12 9.19 8.31
CA PHE A 148 -0.17 9.87 8.41
C PHE A 148 -0.37 10.47 9.80
N LEU A 149 -0.04 9.73 10.85
CA LEU A 149 -0.08 10.23 12.23
C LEU A 149 0.86 11.43 12.43
N PHE A 150 2.11 11.33 11.94
CA PHE A 150 3.05 12.45 11.96
C PHE A 150 2.49 13.67 11.21
N ALA A 151 1.88 13.50 10.04
CA ALA A 151 1.30 14.60 9.27
C ALA A 151 0.19 15.34 10.04
N ILE A 152 -0.56 14.63 10.94
CA ILE A 152 -1.51 15.27 11.86
C ILE A 152 -0.76 16.01 12.98
N GLU A 153 0.25 15.39 13.58
CA GLU A 153 0.95 15.94 14.76
C GLU A 153 1.85 17.12 14.42
N LEU A 154 2.48 17.10 13.27
CA LEU A 154 3.37 18.14 12.80
C LEU A 154 2.66 19.48 12.56
N GLU A 155 1.33 19.48 12.39
CA GLU A 155 0.57 20.72 12.27
C GLU A 155 0.72 21.60 13.51
N GLU A 156 0.83 21.00 14.70
CA GLU A 156 0.97 21.70 15.97
C GLU A 156 2.42 21.70 16.50
N SER A 157 3.27 20.77 16.06
CA SER A 157 4.62 20.60 16.57
C SER A 157 5.62 21.60 15.98
N ASN A 158 6.36 22.31 16.85
CA ASN A 158 7.52 23.13 16.47
C ASN A 158 8.84 22.36 16.58
N ASN A 159 8.83 21.11 17.03
CA ASN A 159 10.04 20.32 17.22
C ASN A 159 10.57 19.83 15.86
N LEU A 160 11.74 20.31 15.48
CA LEU A 160 12.42 19.94 14.24
C LEU A 160 12.79 18.44 14.18
N VAL A 161 12.98 17.78 15.34
CA VAL A 161 13.24 16.32 15.37
C VAL A 161 12.05 15.53 14.83
N HIS A 162 10.81 15.97 15.08
CA HIS A 162 9.63 15.32 14.51
C HIS A 162 9.56 15.49 12.98
N TRP A 163 9.96 16.65 12.46
CA TRP A 163 10.04 16.89 11.02
C TRP A 163 11.16 16.08 10.36
N LEU A 164 12.31 16.00 11.03
CA LEU A 164 13.41 15.12 10.61
C LEU A 164 12.93 13.66 10.56
N ALA A 165 12.27 13.18 11.61
CA ALA A 165 11.72 11.81 11.68
C ALA A 165 10.70 11.55 10.58
N PHE A 166 9.79 12.50 10.30
CA PHE A 166 8.84 12.40 9.18
C PHE A 166 9.56 12.27 7.83
N GLY A 167 10.60 13.08 7.59
CA GLY A 167 11.39 13.01 6.37
C GLY A 167 12.15 11.69 6.22
N LEU A 168 12.86 11.26 7.27
CA LEU A 168 13.59 9.98 7.29
C LEU A 168 12.63 8.80 7.03
N LEU A 169 11.50 8.77 7.74
CA LEU A 169 10.49 7.74 7.59
C LEU A 169 9.89 7.75 6.17
N GLY A 170 9.62 8.95 5.63
CA GLY A 170 9.16 9.12 4.24
C GLY A 170 10.15 8.58 3.22
N GLY A 171 11.45 8.85 3.39
CA GLY A 171 12.51 8.32 2.55
C GLY A 171 12.62 6.80 2.60
N VAL A 172 12.57 6.20 3.80
CA VAL A 172 12.56 4.73 3.97
C VAL A 172 11.32 4.11 3.32
N THR A 173 10.16 4.75 3.49
CA THR A 173 8.92 4.26 2.88
C THR A 173 8.99 4.33 1.35
N ALA A 174 9.58 5.38 0.78
CA ALA A 174 9.78 5.50 -0.66
C ALA A 174 10.74 4.42 -1.20
N LEU A 175 11.79 4.07 -0.46
CA LEU A 175 12.69 2.96 -0.77
C LEU A 175 12.06 1.58 -0.52
N THR A 176 10.88 1.52 0.11
CA THR A 176 10.09 0.29 0.28
C THR A 176 9.02 0.17 -0.80
N GLU A 177 8.34 1.27 -1.14
CA GLU A 177 7.28 1.36 -2.14
C GLU A 177 7.26 2.77 -2.77
N PRO A 178 7.78 2.95 -3.99
CA PRO A 178 7.91 4.27 -4.63
C PRO A 178 6.59 4.99 -4.87
N VAL A 179 5.46 4.28 -4.98
CA VAL A 179 4.13 4.89 -5.17
C VAL A 179 3.79 5.83 -4.01
N ILE A 180 4.41 5.65 -2.84
CA ILE A 180 4.22 6.55 -1.69
C ILE A 180 4.67 7.99 -1.97
N LEU A 181 5.52 8.22 -2.96
CA LEU A 181 5.92 9.56 -3.40
C LEU A 181 4.75 10.37 -4.00
N SER A 182 3.66 9.72 -4.39
CA SER A 182 2.42 10.41 -4.75
C SER A 182 1.64 10.95 -3.54
N VAL A 183 1.94 10.47 -2.33
CA VAL A 183 1.19 10.76 -1.09
C VAL A 183 2.00 11.60 -0.10
N VAL A 184 3.19 11.15 0.27
CA VAL A 184 3.95 11.73 1.39
C VAL A 184 4.33 13.20 1.15
N PRO A 185 4.82 13.61 -0.03
CA PRO A 185 5.08 15.02 -0.31
C PRO A 185 3.82 15.87 -0.20
N LEU A 186 2.67 15.38 -0.67
CA LEU A 186 1.40 16.10 -0.59
C LEU A 186 0.89 16.23 0.84
N LEU A 187 1.05 15.19 1.68
CA LEU A 187 0.76 15.27 3.11
C LEU A 187 1.66 16.31 3.80
N GLY A 188 2.95 16.32 3.49
CA GLY A 188 3.91 17.29 4.01
C GLY A 188 3.58 18.72 3.58
N LEU A 189 3.32 18.95 2.29
CA LEU A 189 2.91 20.24 1.75
C LEU A 189 1.59 20.73 2.36
N TRP A 190 0.61 19.83 2.49
CA TRP A 190 -0.65 20.17 3.15
C TRP A 190 -0.46 20.58 4.61
N THR A 191 0.39 19.86 5.34
CA THR A 191 0.74 20.21 6.73
C THR A 191 1.43 21.57 6.78
N CYS A 192 2.38 21.85 5.90
CA CYS A 192 3.02 23.17 5.80
C CYS A 192 2.02 24.28 5.48
N PHE A 193 1.09 24.01 4.57
CA PHE A 193 0.02 24.96 4.21
C PHE A 193 -0.90 25.27 5.40
N GLN A 194 -1.33 24.27 6.15
CA GLN A 194 -2.16 24.49 7.34
C GLN A 194 -1.42 25.27 8.43
N ARG A 195 -0.13 24.99 8.62
CA ARG A 195 0.72 25.77 9.54
C ARG A 195 0.83 27.24 9.10
N TRP A 196 1.06 27.47 7.80
CA TRP A 196 1.10 28.83 7.24
C TRP A 196 -0.23 29.57 7.46
N ARG A 197 -1.36 28.92 7.27
CA ARG A 197 -2.69 29.48 7.57
C ARG A 197 -2.83 29.86 9.05
N LYS A 198 -2.25 29.07 9.97
CA LYS A 198 -2.21 29.32 11.42
C LYS A 198 -1.10 30.28 11.83
N ARG A 199 -0.44 30.96 10.89
CA ARG A 199 0.69 31.86 11.10
C ARG A 199 1.87 31.24 11.83
N ARG A 200 2.09 29.93 11.68
CA ARG A 200 3.24 29.20 12.23
C ARG A 200 4.34 29.05 11.19
N SER A 201 5.60 28.96 11.64
CA SER A 201 6.72 28.64 10.76
C SER A 201 6.48 27.30 10.05
N SER A 202 6.61 27.26 8.73
CA SER A 202 6.37 26.07 7.91
C SER A 202 7.51 25.76 6.92
N LEU A 203 8.23 26.78 6.43
CA LEU A 203 9.27 26.60 5.42
C LEU A 203 10.49 25.83 5.95
N ALA A 204 11.08 26.30 7.07
CA ALA A 204 12.25 25.64 7.64
C ALA A 204 11.97 24.20 8.12
N PRO A 205 10.88 23.92 8.88
CA PRO A 205 10.53 22.55 9.20
C PRO A 205 10.26 21.68 7.98
N GLY A 206 9.53 22.18 6.98
CA GLY A 206 9.28 21.46 5.74
C GLY A 206 10.56 21.16 4.96
N ALA A 207 11.51 22.12 4.91
CA ALA A 207 12.81 21.89 4.30
C ALA A 207 13.63 20.81 5.03
N VAL A 208 13.61 20.78 6.37
CA VAL A 208 14.26 19.71 7.15
C VAL A 208 13.70 18.35 6.76
N ALA A 209 12.38 18.19 6.68
CA ALA A 209 11.77 16.93 6.28
C ALA A 209 12.14 16.55 4.84
N ALA A 210 12.10 17.50 3.91
CA ALA A 210 12.45 17.25 2.51
C ALA A 210 13.92 16.83 2.34
N VAL A 211 14.85 17.56 2.99
CA VAL A 211 16.29 17.22 2.97
C VAL A 211 16.54 15.84 3.57
N ALA A 212 15.88 15.52 4.69
CA ALA A 212 16.00 14.22 5.33
C ALA A 212 15.50 13.08 4.40
N ALA A 213 14.36 13.25 3.73
CA ALA A 213 13.85 12.28 2.78
C ALA A 213 14.81 12.07 1.59
N VAL A 214 15.29 13.18 1.00
CA VAL A 214 16.28 13.13 -0.08
C VAL A 214 17.57 12.47 0.35
N ALA A 215 18.09 12.76 1.55
CA ALA A 215 19.30 12.15 2.07
C ALA A 215 19.20 10.62 2.20
N VAL A 216 18.00 10.09 2.50
CA VAL A 216 17.74 8.64 2.53
C VAL A 216 17.67 8.05 1.13
N ILE A 217 17.02 8.73 0.18
CA ILE A 217 16.78 8.22 -1.17
C ILE A 217 18.01 8.36 -2.08
N ALA A 218 18.75 9.47 -1.94
CA ALA A 218 19.85 9.83 -2.84
C ALA A 218 20.94 8.75 -2.99
N PRO A 219 21.42 8.06 -1.94
CA PRO A 219 22.43 7.00 -2.10
C PRO A 219 21.97 5.89 -3.05
N TRP A 220 20.67 5.54 -3.04
CA TRP A 220 20.12 4.53 -3.93
C TRP A 220 20.05 5.02 -5.39
N ILE A 221 19.61 6.26 -5.62
CA ILE A 221 19.59 6.87 -6.95
C ILE A 221 21.02 7.00 -7.50
N VAL A 222 21.99 7.40 -6.67
CA VAL A 222 23.39 7.48 -7.06
C VAL A 222 23.94 6.09 -7.44
N ARG A 223 23.63 5.06 -6.65
CA ARG A 223 24.02 3.68 -6.98
C ARG A 223 23.46 3.29 -8.36
N ASP A 224 22.19 3.53 -8.63
CA ASP A 224 21.58 3.16 -9.90
C ASP A 224 22.16 3.96 -11.07
N TYR A 225 22.42 5.25 -10.86
CA TYR A 225 23.06 6.07 -11.88
C TYR A 225 24.50 5.60 -12.22
N VAL A 226 25.29 5.25 -11.22
CA VAL A 226 26.64 4.74 -11.42
C VAL A 226 26.64 3.41 -12.16
N LEU A 227 25.68 2.53 -11.86
CA LEU A 227 25.63 1.19 -12.46
C LEU A 227 25.05 1.17 -13.87
N PHE A 228 24.01 1.98 -14.11
CA PHE A 228 23.24 1.91 -15.37
C PHE A 228 23.46 3.12 -16.28
N HIS A 229 24.20 4.14 -15.83
CA HIS A 229 24.40 5.43 -16.53
C HIS A 229 23.08 6.09 -16.98
N LYS A 230 22.01 5.82 -16.23
CA LYS A 230 20.66 6.38 -16.42
C LYS A 230 20.08 6.84 -15.10
N PHE A 231 19.31 7.93 -15.14
CA PHE A 231 18.56 8.38 -13.97
C PHE A 231 17.37 7.45 -13.77
N ILE A 232 17.39 6.67 -12.68
CA ILE A 232 16.32 5.77 -12.26
C ILE A 232 15.85 6.23 -10.86
N PRO A 233 14.63 6.75 -10.73
CA PRO A 233 14.17 7.36 -9.47
C PRO A 233 13.75 6.37 -8.39
N ILE A 234 14.34 5.23 -8.24
CA ILE A 234 14.23 4.15 -7.26
C ILE A 234 14.07 2.77 -7.92
N ARG A 235 13.20 2.61 -8.94
CA ARG A 235 12.98 1.33 -9.64
C ARG A 235 12.82 1.52 -11.14
N SER A 236 13.28 0.55 -11.91
CA SER A 236 13.23 0.56 -13.39
C SER A 236 11.92 0.00 -13.96
N GLY A 237 11.16 -0.80 -13.19
CA GLY A 237 10.06 -1.65 -13.66
C GLY A 237 8.84 -0.94 -14.28
N TYR A 238 8.78 0.40 -14.28
CA TYR A 238 7.61 1.15 -14.76
C TYR A 238 7.24 0.84 -16.22
N GLY A 239 8.24 0.60 -17.09
CA GLY A 239 7.99 0.30 -18.50
C GLY A 239 7.19 -0.98 -18.70
N LEU A 240 7.54 -2.04 -17.98
CA LEU A 240 6.83 -3.32 -18.01
C LEU A 240 5.42 -3.18 -17.42
N GLU A 241 5.28 -2.52 -16.26
CA GLU A 241 3.97 -2.30 -15.64
C GLU A 241 3.01 -1.54 -16.55
N LEU A 242 3.53 -0.52 -17.26
CA LEU A 242 2.74 0.23 -18.24
C LEU A 242 2.36 -0.65 -19.44
N TYR A 243 3.27 -1.50 -19.93
CA TYR A 243 3.05 -2.42 -21.03
C TYR A 243 2.00 -3.49 -20.69
N ILE A 244 2.10 -4.13 -19.53
CA ILE A 244 1.12 -5.13 -19.10
C ILE A 244 -0.30 -4.56 -19.12
N GLY A 245 -0.46 -3.31 -18.74
CA GLY A 245 -1.75 -2.64 -18.74
C GLY A 245 -2.19 -2.10 -20.10
N ASN A 246 -1.27 -1.82 -21.04
CA ASN A 246 -1.59 -1.02 -22.24
C ASN A 246 -0.97 -1.59 -23.52
N ASN A 247 -1.55 -2.67 -24.00
CA ASN A 247 -1.25 -3.33 -25.29
C ASN A 247 -2.49 -4.04 -25.85
N GLY A 248 -2.37 -4.69 -27.00
CA GLY A 248 -3.49 -5.38 -27.67
C GLY A 248 -4.08 -6.57 -26.91
N TYR A 249 -3.38 -7.09 -25.90
CA TYR A 249 -3.80 -8.23 -25.07
C TYR A 249 -4.18 -7.80 -23.64
N SER A 250 -4.12 -6.51 -23.34
CA SER A 250 -4.41 -6.00 -22.00
C SER A 250 -5.90 -6.07 -21.69
N THR A 251 -6.20 -6.40 -20.45
CA THR A 251 -7.54 -6.35 -19.86
C THR A 251 -7.64 -5.16 -18.89
N SER A 252 -8.80 -4.98 -18.29
CA SER A 252 -8.98 -3.98 -17.22
C SER A 252 -8.37 -4.41 -15.88
N TRP A 253 -7.76 -5.59 -15.83
CA TRP A 253 -7.03 -6.18 -14.72
C TRP A 253 -5.62 -6.58 -15.16
N VAL A 254 -4.79 -7.13 -14.25
CA VAL A 254 -3.49 -7.63 -14.62
C VAL A 254 -3.59 -8.82 -15.60
N ASN A 255 -2.73 -8.83 -16.62
CA ASN A 255 -2.53 -10.02 -17.47
C ASN A 255 -1.13 -10.57 -17.18
N ARG A 256 -1.05 -11.54 -16.27
CA ARG A 256 0.22 -12.16 -15.85
C ARG A 256 0.96 -12.84 -17.00
N GLY A 257 0.25 -13.30 -18.03
CA GLY A 257 0.86 -13.90 -19.22
C GLY A 257 1.72 -12.95 -20.06
N LEU A 258 1.73 -11.65 -19.75
CA LEU A 258 2.61 -10.65 -20.36
C LEU A 258 3.88 -10.36 -19.53
N HIS A 259 4.01 -11.00 -18.37
CA HIS A 259 5.17 -10.81 -17.49
C HIS A 259 6.24 -11.87 -17.74
N PRO A 260 7.55 -11.54 -17.76
CA PRO A 260 8.66 -12.49 -18.00
C PRO A 260 8.63 -13.75 -17.12
N ASN A 261 8.15 -13.66 -15.88
CA ASN A 261 8.02 -14.83 -15.00
C ASN A 261 7.00 -15.87 -15.47
N HIS A 262 6.08 -15.49 -16.36
CA HIS A 262 4.99 -16.35 -16.85
C HIS A 262 5.00 -16.53 -18.37
N ASN A 263 5.98 -15.93 -19.07
CA ASN A 263 6.08 -15.96 -20.52
C ASN A 263 7.54 -16.15 -20.96
N ALA A 264 7.83 -17.31 -21.53
CA ALA A 264 9.19 -17.65 -21.92
C ALA A 264 9.74 -16.72 -23.04
N ALA A 265 8.90 -16.21 -23.93
CA ALA A 265 9.33 -15.28 -24.98
C ALA A 265 9.70 -13.91 -24.37
N GLU A 266 8.92 -13.41 -23.43
CA GLU A 266 9.20 -12.19 -22.69
C GLU A 266 10.47 -12.34 -21.83
N GLN A 267 10.66 -13.50 -21.22
CA GLN A 267 11.87 -13.81 -20.46
C GLN A 267 13.11 -13.82 -21.36
N ALA A 268 13.03 -14.46 -22.52
CA ALA A 268 14.14 -14.51 -23.49
C ALA A 268 14.47 -13.10 -24.04
N GLU A 269 13.46 -12.25 -24.27
CA GLU A 269 13.69 -10.86 -24.64
C GLU A 269 14.39 -10.08 -23.53
N TYR A 270 13.95 -10.25 -22.26
CA TYR A 270 14.59 -9.62 -21.10
C TYR A 270 16.04 -10.06 -20.90
N GLU A 271 16.34 -11.35 -21.08
CA GLU A 271 17.70 -11.89 -20.98
C GLU A 271 18.61 -11.39 -22.10
N ARG A 272 18.10 -11.29 -23.33
CA ARG A 272 18.84 -10.83 -24.49
C ARG A 272 19.17 -9.33 -24.43
N ASP A 273 18.19 -8.51 -24.08
CA ASP A 273 18.29 -7.05 -24.17
C ASP A 273 18.83 -6.43 -22.87
N GLY A 274 18.73 -7.15 -21.77
CA GLY A 274 19.03 -6.68 -20.42
C GLY A 274 17.93 -5.78 -19.87
N GLU A 275 17.91 -5.62 -18.54
CA GLU A 275 16.84 -4.97 -17.79
C GLU A 275 16.44 -3.58 -18.34
N ILE A 276 17.42 -2.69 -18.48
CA ILE A 276 17.12 -1.28 -18.78
C ILE A 276 16.62 -1.07 -20.22
N ALA A 277 17.20 -1.81 -21.18
CA ALA A 277 16.76 -1.72 -22.58
C ALA A 277 15.38 -2.37 -22.75
N TYR A 278 15.15 -3.52 -22.12
CA TYR A 278 13.85 -4.17 -22.11
C TYR A 278 12.74 -3.27 -21.52
N MET A 279 12.97 -2.67 -20.36
CA MET A 279 11.99 -1.77 -19.73
C MET A 279 11.68 -0.54 -20.60
N GLU A 280 12.69 0.01 -21.24
CA GLU A 280 12.52 1.15 -22.15
C GLU A 280 11.75 0.75 -23.41
N HIS A 281 12.05 -0.43 -23.99
CA HIS A 281 11.31 -0.98 -25.15
C HIS A 281 9.84 -1.19 -24.79
N LYS A 282 9.54 -1.83 -23.65
CA LYS A 282 8.14 -2.02 -23.17
C LYS A 282 7.43 -0.69 -22.95
N ARG A 283 8.11 0.30 -22.37
CA ARG A 283 7.55 1.65 -22.21
C ARG A 283 7.18 2.28 -23.56
N GLN A 284 8.03 2.16 -24.57
CA GLN A 284 7.80 2.71 -25.90
C GLN A 284 6.61 2.00 -26.58
N GLN A 285 6.53 0.67 -26.51
CA GLN A 285 5.40 -0.10 -27.04
C GLN A 285 4.07 0.32 -26.41
N ALA A 286 4.03 0.41 -25.07
CA ALA A 286 2.84 0.86 -24.34
C ALA A 286 2.43 2.28 -24.71
N THR A 287 3.39 3.21 -24.77
CA THR A 287 3.12 4.61 -25.10
C THR A 287 2.59 4.74 -26.53
N ALA A 288 3.17 4.02 -27.50
CA ALA A 288 2.69 4.00 -28.87
C ALA A 288 1.25 3.46 -28.96
N TYR A 289 0.96 2.38 -28.21
CA TYR A 289 -0.39 1.81 -28.18
C TYR A 289 -1.41 2.78 -27.55
N ILE A 290 -1.06 3.45 -26.46
CA ILE A 290 -1.91 4.46 -25.81
C ILE A 290 -2.24 5.60 -26.77
N HIS A 291 -1.25 6.13 -27.50
CA HIS A 291 -1.47 7.21 -28.47
C HIS A 291 -2.36 6.77 -29.64
N ALA A 292 -2.15 5.56 -30.15
CA ALA A 292 -2.96 5.02 -31.23
C ALA A 292 -4.41 4.69 -30.79
N HIS A 293 -4.63 4.39 -29.49
CA HIS A 293 -5.91 3.91 -28.97
C HIS A 293 -6.40 4.73 -27.76
N SER A 294 -6.33 6.05 -27.84
CA SER A 294 -6.59 6.98 -26.72
C SER A 294 -7.99 6.82 -26.09
N ARG A 295 -9.03 6.57 -26.90
CA ARG A 295 -10.40 6.32 -26.39
C ARG A 295 -10.49 5.01 -25.59
N TRP A 296 -9.86 3.96 -26.10
CA TRP A 296 -9.75 2.68 -25.38
C TRP A 296 -9.03 2.87 -24.06
N TYR A 297 -7.90 3.59 -24.06
CA TYR A 297 -7.12 3.88 -22.86
C TYR A 297 -7.93 4.63 -21.79
N ALA A 298 -8.70 5.65 -22.19
CA ALA A 298 -9.59 6.38 -21.27
C ALA A 298 -10.66 5.45 -20.66
N CYS A 299 -11.30 4.59 -21.47
CA CYS A 299 -12.28 3.62 -20.98
C CYS A 299 -11.65 2.60 -20.03
N MET A 300 -10.45 2.10 -20.36
CA MET A 300 -9.73 1.15 -19.50
C MET A 300 -9.28 1.79 -18.18
N THR A 301 -8.79 3.03 -18.20
CA THR A 301 -8.45 3.79 -17.00
C THR A 301 -9.67 3.94 -16.07
N LEU A 302 -10.83 4.25 -16.60
CA LEU A 302 -12.07 4.34 -15.82
C LEU A 302 -12.47 2.98 -15.23
N ARG A 303 -12.42 1.90 -16.02
CA ARG A 303 -12.72 0.54 -15.54
C ARG A 303 -11.75 0.13 -14.42
N ARG A 304 -10.45 0.39 -14.58
CA ARG A 304 -9.43 0.13 -13.56
C ARG A 304 -9.70 0.90 -12.28
N ALA A 305 -10.08 2.18 -12.38
CA ALA A 305 -10.48 2.95 -11.22
C ALA A 305 -11.67 2.31 -10.50
N ILE A 306 -12.73 1.91 -11.22
CA ILE A 306 -13.88 1.22 -10.62
C ILE A 306 -13.45 -0.08 -9.94
N TYR A 307 -12.70 -0.95 -10.63
CA TYR A 307 -12.28 -2.24 -10.08
C TYR A 307 -11.30 -2.12 -8.91
N THR A 308 -10.49 -1.08 -8.89
CA THR A 308 -9.62 -0.78 -7.76
C THR A 308 -10.43 -0.54 -6.48
N TRP A 309 -11.62 0.08 -6.58
CA TRP A 309 -12.49 0.40 -5.45
C TRP A 309 -13.53 -0.67 -5.13
N THR A 310 -13.84 -1.53 -6.07
CA THR A 310 -14.94 -2.50 -5.96
C THR A 310 -14.51 -3.96 -6.05
N GLY A 311 -13.22 -4.23 -6.31
CA GLY A 311 -12.74 -5.55 -6.69
C GLY A 311 -12.98 -5.84 -8.18
N TYR A 312 -12.35 -6.87 -8.70
CA TYR A 312 -12.46 -7.25 -10.12
C TYR A 312 -13.69 -8.13 -10.38
N TRP A 313 -14.57 -7.67 -11.23
CA TRP A 313 -15.86 -8.32 -11.50
C TRP A 313 -15.77 -9.31 -12.65
N SER A 314 -14.92 -10.32 -12.53
CA SER A 314 -14.92 -11.46 -13.44
C SER A 314 -15.51 -12.68 -12.75
N LEU A 315 -16.60 -13.21 -13.30
CA LEU A 315 -17.27 -14.41 -12.83
C LEU A 315 -17.15 -15.55 -13.85
N SER A 316 -16.19 -15.47 -14.79
CA SER A 316 -15.93 -16.56 -15.75
C SER A 316 -15.37 -17.78 -15.01
N ARG A 317 -15.76 -18.97 -15.45
CA ARG A 317 -15.30 -20.23 -14.83
C ARG A 317 -13.79 -20.41 -14.90
N GLU A 318 -13.15 -19.92 -15.97
CA GLU A 318 -11.69 -19.99 -16.15
C GLU A 318 -10.99 -19.09 -15.10
N TYR A 319 -11.44 -17.84 -14.99
CA TYR A 319 -10.89 -16.90 -14.03
C TYR A 319 -11.07 -17.36 -12.57
N LEU A 320 -12.25 -17.86 -12.21
CA LEU A 320 -12.54 -18.33 -10.85
C LEU A 320 -11.81 -19.63 -10.46
N LYS A 321 -11.25 -20.37 -11.43
CA LYS A 321 -10.35 -21.49 -11.10
C LYS A 321 -8.97 -20.99 -10.64
N GLU A 322 -8.51 -19.88 -11.18
CA GLU A 322 -7.23 -19.28 -10.82
C GLU A 322 -7.36 -18.37 -9.58
N GLU A 323 -8.49 -17.64 -9.48
CA GLU A 323 -8.73 -16.65 -8.43
C GLU A 323 -10.08 -16.92 -7.71
N PRO A 324 -10.19 -18.02 -6.93
CA PRO A 324 -11.46 -18.43 -6.30
C PRO A 324 -11.95 -17.48 -5.22
N LEU A 325 -11.06 -16.62 -4.68
CA LEU A 325 -11.37 -15.66 -3.62
C LEU A 325 -11.90 -14.31 -4.14
N ASP A 326 -11.98 -14.12 -5.47
CA ASP A 326 -12.43 -12.84 -6.01
C ASP A 326 -13.89 -12.48 -5.72
N PRO A 327 -14.88 -13.40 -5.72
CA PRO A 327 -16.24 -13.05 -5.32
C PRO A 327 -16.34 -12.50 -3.87
N PRO A 328 -15.75 -13.13 -2.84
CA PRO A 328 -15.65 -12.51 -1.52
C PRO A 328 -14.87 -11.18 -1.53
N ASN A 329 -13.82 -11.05 -2.34
CA ASN A 329 -13.04 -9.81 -2.48
C ASN A 329 -13.90 -8.64 -2.98
N ILE A 330 -14.79 -8.87 -3.96
CA ILE A 330 -15.73 -7.84 -4.45
C ILE A 330 -16.56 -7.30 -3.29
N PHE A 331 -17.12 -8.19 -2.46
CA PHE A 331 -17.94 -7.79 -1.32
C PHE A 331 -17.13 -7.00 -0.28
N VAL A 332 -15.97 -7.51 0.13
CA VAL A 332 -15.13 -6.86 1.15
C VAL A 332 -14.62 -5.51 0.64
N GLN A 333 -14.09 -5.46 -0.58
CA GLN A 333 -13.55 -4.23 -1.16
C GLN A 333 -14.64 -3.17 -1.34
N THR A 334 -15.79 -3.53 -1.93
CA THR A 334 -16.89 -2.59 -2.18
C THR A 334 -17.45 -2.06 -0.86
N THR A 335 -17.71 -2.95 0.11
CA THR A 335 -18.28 -2.53 1.41
C THR A 335 -17.32 -1.60 2.15
N THR A 336 -16.03 -1.95 2.19
CA THR A 336 -15.01 -1.13 2.87
C THR A 336 -14.86 0.23 2.18
N SER A 337 -14.85 0.26 0.84
CA SER A 337 -14.77 1.49 0.06
C SER A 337 -15.97 2.41 0.30
N LEU A 338 -17.18 1.86 0.28
CA LEU A 338 -18.41 2.63 0.55
C LEU A 338 -18.41 3.21 1.97
N LEU A 339 -18.06 2.41 2.98
CA LEU A 339 -17.96 2.89 4.36
C LEU A 339 -16.88 3.96 4.51
N ALA A 340 -15.73 3.80 3.85
CA ALA A 340 -14.65 4.79 3.85
C ALA A 340 -15.09 6.10 3.18
N LEU A 341 -15.82 6.05 2.08
CA LEU A 341 -16.38 7.24 1.40
C LEU A 341 -17.42 7.95 2.28
N ILE A 342 -18.29 7.20 2.98
CA ILE A 342 -19.24 7.77 3.96
C ILE A 342 -18.46 8.44 5.10
N GLY A 343 -17.43 7.79 5.63
CA GLY A 343 -16.58 8.34 6.67
C GLY A 343 -15.87 9.62 6.22
N LEU A 344 -15.31 9.61 5.01
CA LEU A 344 -14.67 10.77 4.41
C LEU A 344 -15.63 11.94 4.21
N TRP A 345 -16.83 11.67 3.66
CA TRP A 345 -17.87 12.68 3.50
C TRP A 345 -18.27 13.33 4.83
N ARG A 346 -18.42 12.53 5.90
CA ARG A 346 -18.67 13.04 7.25
C ARG A 346 -17.50 13.85 7.79
N ALA A 347 -16.26 13.40 7.56
CA ALA A 347 -15.08 14.14 7.96
C ALA A 347 -15.02 15.52 7.31
N PHE A 348 -15.35 15.64 6.02
CA PHE A 348 -15.45 16.94 5.33
C PHE A 348 -16.50 17.88 5.94
N ARG A 349 -17.57 17.33 6.54
CA ARG A 349 -18.62 18.13 7.20
C ARG A 349 -18.20 18.69 8.55
N ILE A 350 -17.20 18.05 9.22
CA ILE A 350 -16.78 18.41 10.58
C ILE A 350 -15.45 19.16 10.56
N ASP A 351 -14.45 18.62 9.88
CA ASP A 351 -13.09 19.14 9.79
C ASP A 351 -12.52 18.89 8.39
N TRP A 352 -12.81 19.81 7.46
CA TRP A 352 -12.33 19.68 6.10
C TRP A 352 -10.79 19.66 5.95
N PRO A 353 -9.98 20.41 6.76
CA PRO A 353 -8.55 20.31 6.73
C PRO A 353 -8.02 18.91 7.07
N LEU A 354 -8.63 18.24 8.04
CA LEU A 354 -8.34 16.86 8.37
C LEU A 354 -8.78 15.91 7.26
N ALA A 355 -10.01 16.09 6.73
CA ALA A 355 -10.57 15.26 5.67
C ALA A 355 -9.71 15.27 4.39
N VAL A 356 -9.09 16.40 4.04
CA VAL A 356 -8.18 16.50 2.90
C VAL A 356 -6.97 15.57 3.06
N ARG A 357 -6.43 15.35 4.26
CA ARG A 357 -5.33 14.37 4.45
C ARG A 357 -5.75 12.96 4.07
N PHE A 358 -6.94 12.54 4.48
CA PHE A 358 -7.50 11.26 4.09
C PHE A 358 -7.74 11.19 2.58
N ALA A 359 -8.30 12.24 1.99
CA ALA A 359 -8.52 12.33 0.55
C ALA A 359 -7.21 12.24 -0.26
N ILE A 360 -6.12 12.87 0.19
CA ILE A 360 -4.79 12.73 -0.45
C ILE A 360 -4.39 11.26 -0.55
N VAL A 361 -4.52 10.49 0.53
CA VAL A 361 -4.15 9.07 0.52
C VAL A 361 -5.06 8.28 -0.42
N LEU A 362 -6.38 8.44 -0.29
CA LEU A 362 -7.34 7.67 -1.07
C LEU A 362 -7.32 7.98 -2.57
N VAL A 363 -6.97 9.19 -2.96
CA VAL A 363 -6.96 9.60 -4.37
C VAL A 363 -5.59 9.38 -5.00
N CYS A 364 -4.51 9.80 -4.33
CA CYS A 364 -3.18 9.85 -4.95
C CYS A 364 -2.49 8.49 -4.96
N PHE A 365 -2.67 7.66 -3.93
CA PHE A 365 -2.02 6.36 -3.88
C PHE A 365 -2.51 5.42 -5.01
N PRO A 366 -3.81 5.19 -5.20
CA PRO A 366 -4.27 4.28 -6.24
C PRO A 366 -4.16 4.84 -7.66
N ALA A 367 -3.96 6.16 -7.82
CA ALA A 367 -3.93 6.81 -9.14
C ALA A 367 -2.87 6.21 -10.07
N ALA A 368 -1.69 5.82 -9.54
CA ALA A 368 -0.63 5.20 -10.34
C ALA A 368 -1.10 3.92 -11.03
N TYR A 369 -1.96 3.14 -10.39
CA TYR A 369 -2.47 1.87 -10.88
C TYR A 369 -3.60 2.02 -11.90
N TYR A 370 -4.30 3.14 -11.93
CA TYR A 370 -5.32 3.41 -12.96
C TYR A 370 -4.70 3.53 -14.35
N PHE A 371 -3.49 4.08 -14.43
CA PHE A 371 -2.79 4.32 -15.69
C PHE A 371 -1.99 3.13 -16.20
N SER A 372 -1.61 2.20 -15.31
CA SER A 372 -0.94 0.94 -15.64
C SER A 372 -1.93 -0.22 -15.60
N HIS A 373 -1.92 -0.98 -14.55
CA HIS A 373 -2.92 -2.01 -14.25
C HIS A 373 -3.12 -2.13 -12.74
N PRO A 374 -4.33 -2.44 -12.27
CA PRO A 374 -4.57 -2.79 -10.89
C PRO A 374 -4.33 -4.28 -10.65
N GLU A 375 -3.97 -4.61 -9.43
CA GLU A 375 -3.95 -5.97 -8.89
C GLU A 375 -4.44 -5.95 -7.44
N THR A 376 -4.94 -7.09 -6.94
CA THR A 376 -5.64 -7.15 -5.65
C THR A 376 -4.79 -6.63 -4.49
N TYR A 377 -3.47 -6.90 -4.48
CA TYR A 377 -2.59 -6.49 -3.39
C TYR A 377 -2.08 -5.04 -3.46
N TYR A 378 -2.25 -4.34 -4.59
CA TYR A 378 -1.71 -2.98 -4.77
C TYR A 378 -2.32 -1.94 -3.82
N LEU A 379 -3.60 -2.10 -3.44
CA LEU A 379 -4.25 -1.20 -2.50
C LEU A 379 -4.01 -1.55 -1.03
N ARG A 380 -3.50 -2.72 -0.74
CA ARG A 380 -3.38 -3.19 0.66
C ARG A 380 -2.61 -2.24 1.58
N PRO A 381 -1.57 -1.49 1.11
CA PRO A 381 -0.90 -0.49 1.95
C PRO A 381 -1.82 0.62 2.50
N VAL A 382 -2.90 0.96 1.79
CA VAL A 382 -3.84 2.02 2.21
C VAL A 382 -5.09 1.50 2.91
N ASP A 383 -5.31 0.19 2.94
CA ASP A 383 -6.45 -0.43 3.65
C ASP A 383 -6.60 0.03 5.11
N PRO A 384 -5.51 0.23 5.89
CA PRO A 384 -5.63 0.77 7.23
C PRO A 384 -6.36 2.12 7.30
N ILE A 385 -6.14 2.98 6.31
CA ILE A 385 -6.79 4.29 6.22
C ILE A 385 -8.28 4.15 5.85
N PHE A 386 -8.61 3.17 4.98
CA PHE A 386 -10.01 2.79 4.73
C PHE A 386 -10.71 2.32 6.01
N VAL A 387 -10.04 1.47 6.79
CA VAL A 387 -10.57 0.95 8.07
C VAL A 387 -10.80 2.08 9.08
N VAL A 388 -9.91 3.08 9.16
CA VAL A 388 -10.11 4.27 10.02
C VAL A 388 -11.40 5.01 9.65
N LEU A 389 -11.59 5.29 8.36
CA LEU A 389 -12.78 6.01 7.88
C LEU A 389 -14.05 5.17 8.02
N ALA A 390 -13.99 3.86 7.75
CA ALA A 390 -15.10 2.95 7.94
C ALA A 390 -15.50 2.84 9.42
N ALA A 391 -14.53 2.74 10.32
CA ALA A 391 -14.77 2.75 11.77
C ALA A 391 -15.44 4.05 12.23
N TYR A 392 -15.00 5.19 11.69
CA TYR A 392 -15.65 6.47 11.94
C TYR A 392 -17.09 6.51 11.40
N ALA A 393 -17.34 6.02 10.19
CA ALA A 393 -18.69 5.93 9.63
C ALA A 393 -19.63 5.12 10.53
N CYS A 394 -19.17 3.95 11.01
CA CYS A 394 -19.96 3.06 11.86
C CYS A 394 -20.14 3.61 13.29
N SER A 395 -19.11 4.23 13.89
CA SER A 395 -19.19 4.76 15.25
C SER A 395 -20.14 5.95 15.36
N ALA A 396 -20.14 6.82 14.37
CA ALA A 396 -21.00 8.02 14.36
C ALA A 396 -22.47 7.72 14.04
N TRP A 397 -22.79 6.60 13.39
CA TRP A 397 -24.18 6.19 13.15
C TRP A 397 -24.95 5.96 14.45
N ARG A 398 -24.34 5.30 15.44
CA ARG A 398 -24.96 5.03 16.74
C ARG A 398 -25.19 6.29 17.57
N ASP A 399 -24.37 7.33 17.38
CA ASP A 399 -24.57 8.59 18.10
C ASP A 399 -25.72 9.40 17.51
N GLY A 400 -25.86 9.42 16.16
CA GLY A 400 -27.04 9.98 15.49
C GLY A 400 -28.37 9.28 15.89
N ALA A 401 -28.33 7.94 16.01
CA ALA A 401 -29.52 7.19 16.48
C ALA A 401 -29.88 7.47 17.95
N ARG A 402 -28.88 7.70 18.82
CA ARG A 402 -29.12 8.09 20.22
C ARG A 402 -29.64 9.53 20.37
N PHE A 403 -29.27 10.44 19.48
CA PHE A 403 -29.83 11.79 19.44
C PHE A 403 -31.28 11.79 18.90
N ALA A 404 -31.58 10.96 17.89
CA ALA A 404 -32.93 10.81 17.36
C ALA A 404 -33.91 10.21 18.39
N THR A 405 -33.46 9.23 19.20
CA THR A 405 -34.26 8.64 20.29
C THR A 405 -34.42 9.57 21.49
N LYS A 406 -33.50 10.51 21.75
CA LYS A 406 -33.67 11.54 22.80
C LYS A 406 -34.51 12.75 22.36
N ALA A 407 -34.62 13.01 21.07
CA ALA A 407 -35.41 14.09 20.51
C ALA A 407 -36.91 13.72 20.29
N GLY A 408 -37.26 12.46 20.45
CA GLY A 408 -38.60 11.93 20.14
C GLY A 408 -39.27 11.21 21.28
N CYS A 409 -39.44 11.85 22.47
CA CYS A 409 -40.51 11.51 23.41
C CYS A 409 -40.64 12.63 24.46
N PRO A 410 -41.66 13.49 24.38
CA PRO A 410 -42.06 14.23 25.57
C PRO A 410 -42.67 13.23 26.57
N SER A 411 -42.14 13.24 27.80
CA SER A 411 -42.62 12.41 28.88
C SER A 411 -44.12 12.74 29.16
N PRO A 412 -44.98 11.73 29.42
CA PRO A 412 -46.40 11.96 29.69
C PRO A 412 -46.71 12.42 31.13
N GLU A 413 -45.87 13.22 31.77
CA GLU A 413 -46.06 13.65 33.18
C GLU A 413 -46.37 15.13 33.35
N THR A 414 -46.85 15.85 32.34
CA THR A 414 -47.30 17.26 32.53
C THR A 414 -48.71 17.52 31.99
N ALA A 415 -49.63 16.59 32.19
CA ALA A 415 -51.04 16.78 31.87
C ALA A 415 -51.97 16.31 33.00
N VAL A 416 -51.68 16.72 34.25
CA VAL A 416 -52.71 16.74 35.31
C VAL A 416 -52.35 17.87 36.26
N SER A 417 -52.88 19.07 35.97
CA SER A 417 -53.32 20.08 36.94
C SER A 417 -53.76 21.34 36.18
N ILE A 418 -55.03 21.39 35.79
CA ILE A 418 -56.00 22.49 36.02
C ILE A 418 -57.35 21.90 35.71
#